data_944177388ec6ffe6476a1fd57e0caa54
#
_entry.id   944177388ec6ffe6476a1fd57e0caa54
#
_cell.length_a   1.000
_cell.length_b   1.000
_cell.length_c   1.000
_cell.angle_alpha   90.00
_cell.angle_beta   90.00
_cell.angle_gamma   90.00
#
_symmetry.space_group_name_H-M   'P 1'
#
loop_
_entity.id
_entity.type
_entity.pdbx_description
1 polymer ?
#
loop_
_entity_poly.entity_id
_entity_poly.type
_entity_poly.pdbx_seq_one_letter_code
_entity_poly.pdbx_strand_id
1 'polypeptide(L)'
;MKIAMFGQKRIPSREGGVEIVVEELSTRMVKQGHEVTCYNRKGHHVSGREYDIEKRETCGAVKIKTVPTIDIKGLAAVSSAFFAALCSAFGQYDVVHIHAEGPAFFCWIPKVVGKKVVVTIHGLDWSREKWKNGLGSWFIRQGERNAVKYADDIIVLSERVQNYFYKTYGKTTYFIPNGVNKPNVQTTKMITKKFGILKDSYILFLGRLVPEKGIRYLIEAFKRTNTDKMLVIAGGSSDTDDFENELKKMAENDQRIIFTGFVQGQILDELYSNAYIYVLPSDLEGMPLSLLEAMSYGNCCLVSDIPECAEVVEDKALIFKKSDVQDLFEKLQDACENSEKVMNLKQQAAKFISQKYNWDDVVKKTVELYRKG
;
A
#
# COMPACT_ATOMS: atom_id res chain seq x y z
N MET A 1 3.43 -22.61 -14.74
CA MET A 1 4.15 -21.52 -15.43
C MET A 1 5.33 -21.08 -14.58
N LYS A 2 6.39 -20.60 -15.23
CA LYS A 2 7.53 -19.96 -14.59
C LYS A 2 7.37 -18.44 -14.70
N ILE A 3 7.28 -17.76 -13.56
CA ILE A 3 6.92 -16.35 -13.46
C ILE A 3 8.06 -15.56 -12.82
N ALA A 4 8.47 -14.46 -13.43
CA ALA A 4 9.36 -13.48 -12.82
C ALA A 4 8.55 -12.28 -12.33
N MET A 5 8.81 -11.78 -11.12
CA MET A 5 8.20 -10.56 -10.59
C MET A 5 9.27 -9.57 -10.13
N PHE A 6 9.09 -8.29 -10.47
CA PHE A 6 9.94 -7.21 -9.97
C PHE A 6 9.21 -5.86 -9.95
N GLY A 7 9.82 -4.88 -9.28
CA GLY A 7 9.28 -3.54 -9.09
C GLY A 7 9.12 -3.16 -7.62
N GLN A 8 8.93 -4.15 -6.75
CA GLN A 8 9.00 -4.00 -5.30
C GLN A 8 10.45 -3.72 -4.84
N LYS A 9 10.59 -3.16 -3.63
CA LYS A 9 11.92 -3.09 -2.99
C LYS A 9 12.39 -4.48 -2.61
N ARG A 10 11.57 -5.20 -1.86
CA ARG A 10 11.84 -6.58 -1.40
C ARG A 10 10.59 -7.29 -0.92
N ILE A 11 10.66 -8.62 -0.86
CA ILE A 11 9.75 -9.49 -0.13
C ILE A 11 10.57 -10.50 0.72
N PRO A 12 10.09 -10.92 1.91
CA PRO A 12 8.92 -10.35 2.61
C PRO A 12 9.20 -8.95 3.14
N SER A 13 8.20 -8.07 3.11
CA SER A 13 8.31 -6.73 3.69
C SER A 13 6.94 -6.09 3.88
N ARG A 14 6.79 -5.30 4.94
CA ARG A 14 5.63 -4.46 5.24
C ARG A 14 5.89 -2.96 5.01
N GLU A 15 7.01 -2.59 4.37
CA GLU A 15 7.40 -1.20 4.16
C GLU A 15 6.50 -0.44 3.17
N GLY A 16 5.79 -1.15 2.30
CA GLY A 16 4.89 -0.53 1.33
C GLY A 16 3.87 -1.48 0.75
N GLY A 17 2.86 -0.91 0.10
CA GLY A 17 1.76 -1.70 -0.47
C GLY A 17 2.19 -2.60 -1.62
N VAL A 18 3.16 -2.17 -2.44
CA VAL A 18 3.68 -2.98 -3.58
C VAL A 18 4.33 -4.27 -3.07
N GLU A 19 5.11 -4.17 -1.99
CA GLU A 19 5.78 -5.30 -1.35
C GLU A 19 4.75 -6.34 -0.89
N ILE A 20 3.69 -5.90 -0.21
CA ILE A 20 2.58 -6.76 0.24
C ILE A 20 1.90 -7.43 -0.95
N VAL A 21 1.56 -6.68 -1.99
CA VAL A 21 0.91 -7.23 -3.19
C VAL A 21 1.76 -8.31 -3.85
N VAL A 22 3.06 -8.06 -4.04
CA VAL A 22 3.97 -9.03 -4.65
C VAL A 22 4.12 -10.28 -3.80
N GLU A 23 4.22 -10.14 -2.47
CA GLU A 23 4.28 -11.26 -1.54
C GLU A 23 3.00 -12.11 -1.60
N GLU A 24 1.83 -11.47 -1.54
CA GLU A 24 0.53 -12.15 -1.57
C GLU A 24 0.28 -12.87 -2.90
N LEU A 25 0.59 -12.24 -4.02
CA LEU A 25 0.48 -12.85 -5.34
C LEU A 25 1.45 -14.04 -5.48
N SER A 26 2.73 -13.81 -5.21
CA SER A 26 3.78 -14.80 -5.45
C SER A 26 3.61 -16.05 -4.58
N THR A 27 3.32 -15.88 -3.30
CA THR A 27 3.14 -17.00 -2.37
C THR A 27 1.91 -17.84 -2.69
N ARG A 28 0.80 -17.21 -3.12
CA ARG A 28 -0.40 -17.93 -3.54
C ARG A 28 -0.24 -18.62 -4.90
N MET A 29 0.44 -18.00 -5.84
CA MET A 29 0.74 -18.62 -7.13
C MET A 29 1.61 -19.87 -6.97
N VAL A 30 2.58 -19.85 -6.04
CA VAL A 30 3.38 -21.04 -5.72
C VAL A 30 2.52 -22.15 -5.11
N LYS A 31 1.56 -21.81 -4.22
CA LYS A 31 0.59 -22.79 -3.69
C LYS A 31 -0.30 -23.41 -4.78
N GLN A 32 -0.50 -22.70 -5.89
CA GLN A 32 -1.23 -23.20 -7.07
C GLN A 32 -0.33 -23.97 -8.06
N GLY A 33 0.93 -24.26 -7.72
CA GLY A 33 1.87 -25.05 -8.52
C GLY A 33 2.65 -24.25 -9.57
N HIS A 34 2.71 -22.93 -9.46
CA HIS A 34 3.57 -22.09 -10.30
C HIS A 34 4.97 -21.95 -9.70
N GLU A 35 5.99 -21.81 -10.53
CA GLU A 35 7.32 -21.41 -10.11
C GLU A 35 7.45 -19.89 -10.18
N VAL A 36 7.62 -19.24 -9.02
CA VAL A 36 7.75 -17.78 -8.97
C VAL A 36 9.13 -17.38 -8.47
N THR A 37 9.75 -16.45 -9.19
CA THR A 37 10.99 -15.79 -8.78
C THR A 37 10.74 -14.29 -8.63
N CYS A 38 11.01 -13.74 -7.46
CA CYS A 38 10.93 -12.31 -7.18
C CYS A 38 12.33 -11.71 -7.12
N TYR A 39 12.52 -10.58 -7.80
CA TYR A 39 13.80 -9.85 -7.82
C TYR A 39 13.76 -8.70 -6.81
N ASN A 40 14.52 -8.86 -5.73
CA ASN A 40 14.63 -7.88 -4.66
C ASN A 40 15.76 -6.88 -4.93
N ARG A 41 15.57 -5.65 -4.47
CA ARG A 41 16.59 -4.61 -4.45
C ARG A 41 17.59 -4.88 -3.33
N LYS A 42 18.88 -4.62 -3.57
CA LYS A 42 19.92 -4.55 -2.54
C LYS A 42 19.86 -3.15 -1.89
N GLY A 43 20.19 -3.03 -0.61
CA GLY A 43 20.33 -1.74 0.10
C GLY A 43 19.56 -1.67 1.41
N HIS A 44 19.59 -0.50 2.05
CA HIS A 44 19.04 -0.27 3.38
C HIS A 44 17.51 -0.33 3.44
N HIS A 45 17.00 -0.63 4.61
CA HIS A 45 15.60 -0.70 4.96
C HIS A 45 15.12 0.64 5.53
N VAL A 46 13.93 1.05 5.11
CA VAL A 46 13.25 2.24 5.68
C VAL A 46 12.78 1.97 7.10
N SER A 47 12.46 0.71 7.39
CA SER A 47 12.00 0.24 8.71
C SER A 47 13.08 0.19 9.80
N GLY A 48 14.36 0.45 9.45
CA GLY A 48 15.48 0.38 10.38
C GLY A 48 16.19 -0.98 10.38
N ARG A 49 17.42 -1.01 10.93
CA ARG A 49 18.28 -2.21 10.92
C ARG A 49 17.71 -3.39 11.70
N GLU A 50 16.88 -3.13 12.69
CA GLU A 50 16.20 -4.15 13.51
C GLU A 50 15.20 -5.01 12.70
N TYR A 51 14.76 -4.51 11.56
CA TYR A 51 13.88 -5.22 10.62
C TYR A 51 14.64 -5.80 9.42
N ASP A 52 15.96 -5.65 9.38
CA ASP A 52 16.83 -6.31 8.41
C ASP A 52 16.81 -7.82 8.68
N ILE A 53 15.89 -8.48 8.03
CA ILE A 53 15.84 -9.94 8.06
C ILE A 53 17.05 -10.43 7.26
N GLU A 54 17.78 -11.42 7.79
CA GLU A 54 18.88 -12.12 7.12
C GLU A 54 18.58 -12.36 5.65
N LYS A 55 19.62 -12.40 4.80
CA LYS A 55 19.52 -12.72 3.38
C LYS A 55 18.69 -13.98 3.18
N ARG A 56 17.40 -13.82 2.91
CA ARG A 56 16.52 -14.93 2.59
C ARG A 56 16.55 -15.18 1.09
N GLU A 57 16.90 -16.38 0.71
CA GLU A 57 16.82 -16.84 -0.68
C GLU A 57 15.41 -17.27 -1.07
N THR A 58 14.51 -17.41 -0.07
CA THR A 58 13.12 -17.80 -0.26
C THR A 58 12.17 -17.03 0.67
N CYS A 59 10.95 -16.83 0.22
CA CYS A 59 9.79 -16.45 1.03
C CYS A 59 8.74 -17.56 0.89
N GLY A 60 8.66 -18.45 1.89
CA GLY A 60 8.00 -19.73 1.68
C GLY A 60 8.71 -20.50 0.55
N ALA A 61 7.98 -20.91 -0.49
CA ALA A 61 8.54 -21.57 -1.67
C ALA A 61 8.79 -20.63 -2.87
N VAL A 62 8.61 -19.30 -2.69
CA VAL A 62 8.96 -18.28 -3.70
C VAL A 62 10.49 -18.15 -3.73
N LYS A 63 11.10 -18.23 -4.93
CA LYS A 63 12.53 -17.98 -5.12
C LYS A 63 12.82 -16.48 -5.06
N ILE A 64 13.79 -16.05 -4.26
CA ILE A 64 14.22 -14.66 -4.15
C ILE A 64 15.61 -14.51 -4.78
N LYS A 65 15.74 -13.55 -5.66
CA LYS A 65 17.04 -13.13 -6.22
C LYS A 65 17.27 -11.65 -5.95
N THR A 66 18.40 -11.32 -5.37
CA THR A 66 18.81 -9.92 -5.17
C THR A 66 19.56 -9.43 -6.40
N VAL A 67 19.13 -8.32 -6.98
CA VAL A 67 19.78 -7.71 -8.14
C VAL A 67 20.79 -6.63 -7.74
N PRO A 68 21.81 -6.36 -8.55
CA PRO A 68 22.70 -5.23 -8.36
C PRO A 68 21.91 -3.92 -8.24
N THR A 69 22.32 -3.09 -7.29
CA THR A 69 21.62 -1.83 -6.98
C THR A 69 22.65 -0.76 -6.67
N ILE A 70 22.56 0.39 -7.33
CA ILE A 70 23.37 1.57 -7.01
C ILE A 70 22.64 2.28 -5.87
N ASP A 71 23.19 2.18 -4.65
CA ASP A 71 22.56 2.67 -3.43
C ASP A 71 22.70 4.20 -3.27
N ILE A 72 22.14 4.92 -4.25
CA ILE A 72 22.03 6.38 -4.28
C ILE A 72 20.55 6.73 -4.47
N LYS A 73 20.06 7.74 -3.73
CA LYS A 73 18.67 8.22 -3.81
C LYS A 73 18.27 8.47 -5.27
N GLY A 74 17.16 7.85 -5.71
CA GLY A 74 16.69 7.90 -7.10
C GLY A 74 17.30 6.83 -8.00
N LEU A 75 18.60 6.57 -7.95
CA LEU A 75 19.27 5.57 -8.80
C LEU A 75 19.05 4.13 -8.35
N ALA A 76 18.80 3.91 -7.07
CA ALA A 76 18.55 2.57 -6.53
C ALA A 76 17.31 1.91 -7.17
N ALA A 77 16.25 2.66 -7.39
CA ALA A 77 15.04 2.16 -8.06
C ALA A 77 15.29 1.87 -9.54
N VAL A 78 15.99 2.77 -10.23
CA VAL A 78 16.28 2.66 -11.67
C VAL A 78 17.22 1.49 -11.94
N SER A 79 18.36 1.42 -11.24
CA SER A 79 19.36 0.36 -11.45
C SER A 79 18.81 -1.02 -11.11
N SER A 80 18.11 -1.17 -9.99
CA SER A 80 17.52 -2.46 -9.64
C SER A 80 16.48 -2.92 -10.64
N ALA A 81 15.61 -2.03 -11.14
CA ALA A 81 14.62 -2.34 -12.16
C ALA A 81 15.28 -2.75 -13.49
N PHE A 82 16.35 -2.06 -13.90
CA PHE A 82 17.12 -2.40 -15.10
C PHE A 82 17.72 -3.82 -15.01
N PHE A 83 18.44 -4.12 -13.94
CA PHE A 83 19.04 -5.45 -13.76
C PHE A 83 18.00 -6.55 -13.62
N ALA A 84 16.86 -6.28 -12.94
CA ALA A 84 15.75 -7.23 -12.84
C ALA A 84 15.13 -7.50 -14.22
N ALA A 85 14.96 -6.48 -15.05
CA ALA A 85 14.47 -6.63 -16.42
C ALA A 85 15.41 -7.48 -17.28
N LEU A 86 16.73 -7.25 -17.20
CA LEU A 86 17.74 -8.09 -17.89
C LEU A 86 17.69 -9.53 -17.39
N CYS A 87 17.72 -9.76 -16.08
CA CYS A 87 17.69 -11.10 -15.51
C CYS A 87 16.40 -11.84 -15.88
N SER A 88 15.24 -11.15 -15.93
CA SER A 88 13.99 -11.73 -16.34
C SER A 88 13.91 -12.03 -17.84
N ALA A 89 14.52 -11.19 -18.68
CA ALA A 89 14.57 -11.39 -20.12
C ALA A 89 15.35 -12.66 -20.51
N PHE A 90 16.52 -12.86 -19.92
CA PHE A 90 17.39 -14.01 -20.23
C PHE A 90 17.10 -15.25 -19.35
N GLY A 91 16.22 -15.13 -18.36
CA GLY A 91 15.77 -16.27 -17.55
C GLY A 91 14.75 -17.14 -18.27
N GLN A 92 14.58 -18.38 -17.77
CA GLN A 92 13.57 -19.31 -18.27
C GLN A 92 12.19 -19.01 -17.66
N TYR A 93 11.56 -17.89 -18.05
CA TYR A 93 10.26 -17.48 -17.59
C TYR A 93 9.25 -17.46 -18.75
N ASP A 94 8.02 -17.86 -18.46
CA ASP A 94 6.90 -17.75 -19.38
C ASP A 94 6.32 -16.32 -19.32
N VAL A 95 6.27 -15.75 -18.12
CA VAL A 95 5.67 -14.43 -17.84
C VAL A 95 6.63 -13.58 -17.00
N VAL A 96 6.70 -12.30 -17.34
CA VAL A 96 7.37 -11.26 -16.55
C VAL A 96 6.33 -10.26 -16.08
N HIS A 97 6.07 -10.25 -14.78
CA HIS A 97 5.13 -9.33 -14.14
C HIS A 97 5.87 -8.18 -13.45
N ILE A 98 5.64 -6.97 -13.90
CA ILE A 98 6.32 -5.75 -13.44
C ILE A 98 5.34 -4.92 -12.60
N HIS A 99 5.77 -4.47 -11.44
CA HIS A 99 4.96 -3.66 -10.54
C HIS A 99 5.44 -2.21 -10.51
N ALA A 100 4.49 -1.27 -10.65
CA ALA A 100 4.63 0.17 -10.68
C ALA A 100 5.18 0.78 -11.99
N GLU A 101 4.86 2.07 -12.20
CA GLU A 101 5.20 2.82 -13.42
C GLU A 101 6.72 2.98 -13.62
N GLY A 102 7.48 3.28 -12.56
CA GLY A 102 8.92 3.46 -12.65
C GLY A 102 9.64 2.23 -13.21
N PRO A 103 9.51 1.04 -12.61
CA PRO A 103 10.06 -0.21 -13.13
C PRO A 103 9.58 -0.57 -14.53
N ALA A 104 8.35 -0.20 -14.89
CA ALA A 104 7.78 -0.42 -16.23
C ALA A 104 8.54 0.33 -17.35
N PHE A 105 9.39 1.30 -17.00
CA PHE A 105 10.31 1.92 -17.97
C PHE A 105 11.11 0.88 -18.75
N PHE A 106 11.46 -0.24 -18.14
CA PHE A 106 12.27 -1.32 -18.72
C PHE A 106 11.44 -2.50 -19.23
N CYS A 107 10.12 -2.41 -19.32
CA CYS A 107 9.24 -3.51 -19.72
C CYS A 107 9.49 -3.99 -21.18
N TRP A 108 10.06 -3.14 -22.02
CA TRP A 108 10.45 -3.48 -23.39
C TRP A 108 11.58 -4.52 -23.44
N ILE A 109 12.47 -4.60 -22.44
CA ILE A 109 13.60 -5.54 -22.42
C ILE A 109 13.12 -7.01 -22.46
N PRO A 110 12.31 -7.49 -21.53
CA PRO A 110 11.77 -8.85 -21.65
C PRO A 110 10.83 -9.03 -22.86
N LYS A 111 10.17 -7.95 -23.31
CA LYS A 111 9.28 -8.02 -24.46
C LYS A 111 10.00 -8.31 -25.77
N VAL A 112 11.14 -7.67 -26.04
CA VAL A 112 11.89 -7.86 -27.30
C VAL A 112 12.50 -9.26 -27.42
N VAL A 113 12.64 -10.01 -26.33
CA VAL A 113 13.06 -11.42 -26.33
C VAL A 113 11.89 -12.40 -26.27
N GLY A 114 10.67 -11.93 -26.55
CA GLY A 114 9.48 -12.76 -26.69
C GLY A 114 8.80 -13.20 -25.39
N LYS A 115 9.13 -12.59 -24.23
CA LYS A 115 8.40 -12.89 -22.99
C LYS A 115 7.03 -12.26 -23.00
N LYS A 116 6.04 -12.92 -22.36
CA LYS A 116 4.79 -12.27 -22.01
C LYS A 116 5.04 -11.27 -20.87
N VAL A 117 4.66 -10.02 -21.08
CA VAL A 117 4.89 -8.92 -20.12
C VAL A 117 3.57 -8.39 -19.61
N VAL A 118 3.38 -8.45 -18.30
CA VAL A 118 2.24 -7.88 -17.58
C VAL A 118 2.74 -6.78 -16.66
N VAL A 119 2.03 -5.65 -16.62
CA VAL A 119 2.38 -4.51 -15.76
C VAL A 119 1.22 -4.20 -14.83
N THR A 120 1.46 -4.13 -13.51
CA THR A 120 0.47 -3.61 -12.55
C THR A 120 0.81 -2.18 -12.17
N ILE A 121 -0.12 -1.26 -12.41
CA ILE A 121 -0.06 0.15 -12.01
C ILE A 121 -0.74 0.29 -10.64
N HIS A 122 0.04 0.59 -9.61
CA HIS A 122 -0.43 0.70 -8.23
C HIS A 122 -1.01 2.08 -7.88
N GLY A 123 -1.12 2.97 -8.83
CA GLY A 123 -1.57 4.34 -8.74
C GLY A 123 -0.77 5.21 -9.70
N LEU A 124 -1.20 6.42 -9.93
CA LEU A 124 -0.49 7.37 -10.80
C LEU A 124 0.64 8.03 -10.00
N ASP A 125 1.82 7.39 -9.95
CA ASP A 125 2.95 7.83 -9.13
C ASP A 125 3.44 9.24 -9.47
N TRP A 126 3.33 9.66 -10.72
CA TRP A 126 3.68 11.02 -11.16
C TRP A 126 2.79 12.11 -10.54
N SER A 127 1.61 11.78 -10.00
CA SER A 127 0.72 12.73 -9.31
C SER A 127 1.12 12.98 -7.86
N ARG A 128 2.02 12.18 -7.30
CA ARG A 128 2.56 12.37 -5.94
C ARG A 128 3.45 13.60 -5.89
N GLU A 129 3.40 14.33 -4.78
CA GLU A 129 4.16 15.56 -4.58
C GLU A 129 5.66 15.39 -4.86
N LYS A 130 6.24 14.29 -4.40
CA LYS A 130 7.64 13.91 -4.63
C LYS A 130 8.03 13.86 -6.12
N TRP A 131 7.09 13.57 -7.03
CA TRP A 131 7.34 13.32 -8.44
C TRP A 131 6.69 14.36 -9.37
N LYS A 132 6.22 15.49 -8.86
CA LYS A 132 5.56 16.52 -9.69
C LYS A 132 6.48 17.12 -10.74
N ASN A 133 7.78 17.22 -10.47
CA ASN A 133 8.74 17.89 -11.35
C ASN A 133 10.07 17.12 -11.47
N GLY A 134 10.83 17.40 -12.54
CA GLY A 134 12.19 16.93 -12.74
C GLY A 134 12.32 15.57 -13.46
N LEU A 135 13.56 15.06 -13.48
CA LEU A 135 13.91 13.81 -14.18
C LEU A 135 13.14 12.58 -13.66
N GLY A 136 12.80 12.56 -12.37
CA GLY A 136 12.01 11.48 -11.79
C GLY A 136 10.59 11.42 -12.35
N SER A 137 9.91 12.58 -12.49
CA SER A 137 8.60 12.67 -13.13
C SER A 137 8.63 12.21 -14.58
N TRP A 138 9.62 12.65 -15.32
CA TRP A 138 9.83 12.22 -16.72
C TRP A 138 10.02 10.70 -16.81
N PHE A 139 10.86 10.13 -15.94
CA PHE A 139 11.13 8.69 -15.92
C PHE A 139 9.86 7.88 -15.65
N ILE A 140 9.05 8.27 -14.67
CA ILE A 140 7.78 7.60 -14.32
C ILE A 140 6.80 7.69 -15.48
N ARG A 141 6.59 8.89 -16.05
CA ARG A 141 5.70 9.08 -17.21
C ARG A 141 6.17 8.29 -18.43
N GLN A 142 7.48 8.17 -18.63
CA GLN A 142 8.01 7.34 -19.71
C GLN A 142 7.80 5.85 -19.42
N GLY A 143 7.86 5.42 -18.17
CA GLY A 143 7.51 4.07 -17.76
C GLY A 143 6.05 3.73 -18.05
N GLU A 144 5.13 4.65 -17.78
CA GLU A 144 3.72 4.53 -18.12
C GLU A 144 3.53 4.38 -19.66
N ARG A 145 4.17 5.23 -20.46
CA ARG A 145 4.13 5.14 -21.94
C ARG A 145 4.71 3.81 -22.45
N ASN A 146 5.80 3.34 -21.85
CA ASN A 146 6.40 2.07 -22.21
C ASN A 146 5.48 0.90 -21.84
N ALA A 147 4.80 0.94 -20.71
CA ALA A 147 3.78 -0.04 -20.37
C ALA A 147 2.67 -0.09 -21.42
N VAL A 148 2.15 1.07 -21.84
CA VAL A 148 1.12 1.16 -22.90
C VAL A 148 1.60 0.55 -24.21
N LYS A 149 2.87 0.79 -24.58
CA LYS A 149 3.44 0.39 -25.87
C LYS A 149 3.89 -1.08 -25.91
N TYR A 150 4.44 -1.59 -24.83
CA TYR A 150 5.18 -2.86 -24.86
C TYR A 150 4.57 -3.95 -23.96
N ALA A 151 3.76 -3.61 -22.95
CA ALA A 151 3.11 -4.62 -22.15
C ALA A 151 1.96 -5.30 -22.94
N ASP A 152 1.86 -6.61 -22.81
CA ASP A 152 0.73 -7.38 -23.33
C ASP A 152 -0.54 -6.98 -22.60
N ASP A 153 -0.47 -6.96 -21.27
CA ASP A 153 -1.60 -6.63 -20.43
C ASP A 153 -1.18 -5.62 -19.33
N ILE A 154 -2.09 -4.71 -19.01
CA ILE A 154 -1.93 -3.74 -17.92
C ILE A 154 -3.04 -3.97 -16.89
N ILE A 155 -2.66 -4.18 -15.64
CA ILE A 155 -3.55 -4.28 -14.49
C ILE A 155 -3.57 -2.92 -13.78
N VAL A 156 -4.76 -2.47 -13.41
CA VAL A 156 -4.99 -1.25 -12.62
C VAL A 156 -5.85 -1.56 -11.40
N LEU A 157 -5.74 -0.76 -10.34
CA LEU A 157 -6.34 -1.03 -9.04
C LEU A 157 -7.61 -0.21 -8.76
N SER A 158 -7.97 0.75 -9.64
CA SER A 158 -9.19 1.55 -9.52
C SER A 158 -9.81 1.83 -10.89
N GLU A 159 -11.12 2.04 -10.94
CA GLU A 159 -11.83 2.43 -12.15
C GLU A 159 -11.37 3.80 -12.66
N ARG A 160 -11.00 4.70 -11.76
CA ARG A 160 -10.42 5.99 -12.13
C ARG A 160 -9.15 5.84 -12.97
N VAL A 161 -8.23 4.97 -12.58
CA VAL A 161 -6.99 4.71 -13.32
C VAL A 161 -7.29 3.98 -14.64
N GLN A 162 -8.28 3.07 -14.67
CA GLN A 162 -8.74 2.44 -15.90
C GLN A 162 -9.26 3.47 -16.91
N ASN A 163 -10.13 4.37 -16.48
CA ASN A 163 -10.66 5.47 -17.28
C ASN A 163 -9.57 6.43 -17.75
N TYR A 164 -8.57 6.70 -16.91
CA TYR A 164 -7.42 7.52 -17.30
C TYR A 164 -6.64 6.89 -18.46
N PHE A 165 -6.28 5.61 -18.39
CA PHE A 165 -5.56 4.92 -19.47
C PHE A 165 -6.37 4.89 -20.77
N TYR A 166 -7.68 4.65 -20.68
CA TYR A 166 -8.54 4.68 -21.85
C TYR A 166 -8.62 6.07 -22.47
N LYS A 167 -8.87 7.12 -21.70
CA LYS A 167 -8.98 8.50 -22.19
C LYS A 167 -7.66 9.05 -22.73
N THR A 168 -6.53 8.71 -22.09
CA THR A 168 -5.22 9.30 -22.42
C THR A 168 -4.53 8.55 -23.57
N TYR A 169 -4.68 7.23 -23.62
CA TYR A 169 -3.92 6.38 -24.54
C TYR A 169 -4.78 5.50 -25.45
N GLY A 170 -6.09 5.46 -25.30
CA GLY A 170 -6.96 4.51 -25.96
C GLY A 170 -6.69 3.05 -25.55
N LYS A 171 -5.96 2.84 -24.45
CA LYS A 171 -5.52 1.51 -24.00
C LYS A 171 -6.53 0.91 -23.03
N THR A 172 -7.07 -0.25 -23.38
CA THR A 172 -7.87 -1.07 -22.46
C THR A 172 -6.97 -1.70 -21.41
N THR A 173 -7.37 -1.61 -20.14
CA THR A 173 -6.66 -2.19 -18.99
C THR A 173 -7.59 -3.10 -18.21
N TYR A 174 -7.04 -3.95 -17.35
CA TYR A 174 -7.79 -4.89 -16.52
C TYR A 174 -7.89 -4.36 -15.08
N PHE A 175 -9.11 -4.14 -14.61
CA PHE A 175 -9.35 -3.80 -13.22
C PHE A 175 -9.28 -5.06 -12.36
N ILE A 176 -8.20 -5.20 -11.61
CA ILE A 176 -7.98 -6.27 -10.62
C ILE A 176 -7.55 -5.60 -9.33
N PRO A 177 -8.48 -5.44 -8.35
CA PRO A 177 -8.18 -4.74 -7.09
C PRO A 177 -7.22 -5.55 -6.22
N ASN A 178 -6.70 -4.92 -5.16
CA ASN A 178 -6.00 -5.64 -4.10
C ASN A 178 -6.97 -6.51 -3.31
N GLY A 179 -6.46 -7.55 -2.69
CA GLY A 179 -7.20 -8.38 -1.74
C GLY A 179 -6.88 -8.02 -0.29
N VAL A 180 -7.57 -8.67 0.62
CA VAL A 180 -7.31 -8.60 2.06
C VAL A 180 -7.22 -10.01 2.66
N ASN A 181 -6.38 -10.16 3.68
CA ASN A 181 -6.24 -11.39 4.43
C ASN A 181 -7.30 -11.48 5.54
N LYS A 182 -7.57 -12.71 5.98
CA LYS A 182 -8.31 -12.92 7.21
C LYS A 182 -7.53 -12.28 8.38
N PRO A 183 -8.18 -11.47 9.22
CA PRO A 183 -7.53 -10.78 10.31
C PRO A 183 -7.04 -11.76 11.39
N ASN A 184 -5.91 -11.44 12.00
CA ASN A 184 -5.39 -12.12 13.19
C ASN A 184 -5.77 -11.30 14.43
N VAL A 185 -7.03 -11.41 14.86
CA VAL A 185 -7.59 -10.59 15.95
C VAL A 185 -6.87 -10.90 17.27
N GLN A 186 -6.34 -9.86 17.92
CA GLN A 186 -5.57 -9.93 19.16
C GLN A 186 -6.16 -9.01 20.24
N THR A 187 -5.98 -9.42 21.49
CA THR A 187 -6.24 -8.52 22.64
C THR A 187 -5.04 -7.61 22.89
N THR A 188 -5.27 -6.48 23.58
CA THR A 188 -4.21 -5.55 23.96
C THR A 188 -3.25 -6.19 24.95
N LYS A 189 -2.00 -6.34 24.57
CA LYS A 189 -0.88 -6.84 25.42
C LYS A 189 0.38 -6.01 25.19
N MET A 190 0.94 -6.08 23.98
CA MET A 190 2.17 -5.39 23.63
C MET A 190 1.95 -3.89 23.51
N ILE A 191 0.83 -3.44 22.92
CA ILE A 191 0.52 -2.01 22.79
C ILE A 191 0.26 -1.37 24.14
N THR A 192 -0.37 -2.08 25.09
CA THR A 192 -0.53 -1.58 26.48
C THR A 192 0.81 -1.48 27.17
N LYS A 193 1.65 -2.52 27.09
CA LYS A 193 2.98 -2.52 27.74
C LYS A 193 3.90 -1.45 27.18
N LYS A 194 3.89 -1.23 25.85
CA LYS A 194 4.85 -0.33 25.18
C LYS A 194 4.38 1.13 25.14
N PHE A 195 3.07 1.35 24.99
CA PHE A 195 2.51 2.67 24.71
C PHE A 195 1.39 3.10 25.69
N GLY A 196 1.00 2.26 26.65
CA GLY A 196 -0.12 2.55 27.56
C GLY A 196 -1.51 2.52 26.91
N ILE A 197 -1.64 1.97 25.71
CA ILE A 197 -2.86 2.00 24.91
C ILE A 197 -3.79 0.85 25.31
N LEU A 198 -5.07 1.17 25.50
CA LEU A 198 -6.13 0.21 25.84
C LEU A 198 -7.12 0.03 24.67
N LYS A 199 -7.92 -1.02 24.74
CA LYS A 199 -8.97 -1.26 23.75
C LYS A 199 -9.98 -0.11 23.71
N ASP A 200 -10.38 0.28 22.49
CA ASP A 200 -11.35 1.36 22.20
C ASP A 200 -10.96 2.74 22.77
N SER A 201 -9.72 2.91 23.29
CA SER A 201 -9.22 4.17 23.85
C SER A 201 -8.50 5.07 22.85
N TYR A 202 -8.47 4.71 21.55
CA TYR A 202 -7.69 5.46 20.55
C TYR A 202 -8.27 5.46 19.15
N ILE A 203 -7.95 6.53 18.45
CA ILE A 203 -8.15 6.74 17.02
C ILE A 203 -6.83 6.34 16.34
N LEU A 204 -6.88 5.46 15.33
CA LEU A 204 -5.69 4.92 14.67
C LEU A 204 -5.50 5.51 13.28
N PHE A 205 -4.33 6.04 13.01
CA PHE A 205 -3.78 6.18 11.65
C PHE A 205 -2.65 5.18 11.47
N LEU A 206 -2.62 4.48 10.33
CA LEU A 206 -1.54 3.56 9.99
C LEU A 206 -1.13 3.71 8.52
N GLY A 207 0.14 4.02 8.29
CA GLY A 207 0.70 4.19 6.96
C GLY A 207 2.06 4.87 6.97
N ARG A 208 2.65 5.06 5.78
CA ARG A 208 3.88 5.84 5.67
C ARG A 208 3.62 7.30 6.03
N LEU A 209 4.57 7.91 6.72
CA LEU A 209 4.50 9.33 7.05
C LEU A 209 4.99 10.15 5.86
N VAL A 210 4.06 10.47 4.95
CA VAL A 210 4.29 11.28 3.74
C VAL A 210 3.16 12.29 3.56
N PRO A 211 3.42 13.44 2.90
CA PRO A 211 2.45 14.54 2.80
C PRO A 211 1.09 14.13 2.25
N GLU A 212 1.06 13.32 1.21
CA GLU A 212 -0.16 12.88 0.54
C GLU A 212 -1.09 12.01 1.41
N LYS A 213 -0.63 11.57 2.57
CA LYS A 213 -1.46 10.83 3.55
C LYS A 213 -2.30 11.73 4.46
N GLY A 214 -2.17 13.06 4.35
CA GLY A 214 -3.05 14.02 5.03
C GLY A 214 -2.95 14.04 6.56
N ILE A 215 -1.84 13.55 7.12
CA ILE A 215 -1.66 13.42 8.59
C ILE A 215 -1.70 14.79 9.28
N ARG A 216 -1.28 15.86 8.59
CA ARG A 216 -1.40 17.24 9.09
C ARG A 216 -2.84 17.59 9.42
N TYR A 217 -3.77 17.28 8.50
CA TYR A 217 -5.21 17.53 8.69
C TYR A 217 -5.75 16.76 9.90
N LEU A 218 -5.31 15.51 10.06
CA LEU A 218 -5.74 14.67 11.17
C LEU A 218 -5.27 15.22 12.51
N ILE A 219 -3.99 15.62 12.63
CA ILE A 219 -3.45 16.21 13.86
C ILE A 219 -4.21 17.50 14.19
N GLU A 220 -4.44 18.37 13.21
CA GLU A 220 -5.15 19.64 13.39
C GLU A 220 -6.61 19.44 13.82
N ALA A 221 -7.34 18.55 13.15
CA ALA A 221 -8.71 18.21 13.49
C ALA A 221 -8.80 17.56 14.87
N PHE A 222 -7.91 16.61 15.18
CA PHE A 222 -7.88 15.90 16.46
C PHE A 222 -7.61 16.84 17.65
N LYS A 223 -6.70 17.79 17.52
CA LYS A 223 -6.42 18.78 18.59
C LYS A 223 -7.64 19.63 18.97
N ARG A 224 -8.58 19.79 18.04
CA ARG A 224 -9.85 20.49 18.25
C ARG A 224 -10.93 19.58 18.80
N THR A 225 -10.78 18.26 18.66
CA THR A 225 -11.80 17.28 19.07
C THR A 225 -11.81 17.14 20.60
N ASN A 226 -12.98 17.30 21.18
CA ASN A 226 -13.21 17.08 22.62
C ASN A 226 -13.42 15.58 22.88
N THR A 227 -12.37 14.89 23.29
CA THR A 227 -12.38 13.44 23.53
C THR A 227 -11.30 13.06 24.54
N ASP A 228 -11.54 11.99 25.29
CA ASP A 228 -10.58 11.32 26.17
C ASP A 228 -9.69 10.31 25.42
N LYS A 229 -9.97 10.07 24.13
CA LYS A 229 -9.22 9.11 23.31
C LYS A 229 -7.88 9.67 22.89
N MET A 230 -6.95 8.76 22.64
CA MET A 230 -5.64 9.08 22.06
C MET A 230 -5.70 9.06 20.54
N LEU A 231 -4.82 9.81 19.88
CA LEU A 231 -4.49 9.64 18.46
C LEU A 231 -3.21 8.85 18.34
N VAL A 232 -3.27 7.67 17.77
CA VAL A 232 -2.12 6.79 17.52
C VAL A 232 -1.73 6.89 16.06
N ILE A 233 -0.55 7.44 15.79
CA ILE A 233 0.04 7.55 14.45
C ILE A 233 1.11 6.47 14.32
N ALA A 234 0.77 5.41 13.59
CA ALA A 234 1.64 4.26 13.38
C ALA A 234 2.23 4.27 11.97
N GLY A 235 3.57 4.24 11.90
CA GLY A 235 4.32 4.24 10.65
C GLY A 235 5.62 5.00 10.76
N GLY A 236 6.45 4.93 9.73
CA GLY A 236 7.72 5.62 9.66
C GLY A 236 7.85 6.49 8.40
N SER A 237 8.88 7.31 8.38
CA SER A 237 9.26 8.10 7.21
C SER A 237 9.70 7.18 6.07
N SER A 238 9.56 7.61 4.81
CA SER A 238 9.96 6.79 3.67
C SER A 238 11.25 7.22 2.97
N ASP A 239 11.64 8.48 3.10
CA ASP A 239 12.76 9.05 2.34
C ASP A 239 13.61 10.05 3.13
N THR A 240 13.00 10.82 4.03
CA THR A 240 13.64 11.77 4.94
C THR A 240 12.82 11.87 6.22
N ASP A 241 13.46 12.19 7.33
CA ASP A 241 12.79 12.37 8.61
C ASP A 241 12.14 13.76 8.77
N ASP A 242 12.32 14.65 7.77
CA ASP A 242 11.86 16.04 7.84
C ASP A 242 10.34 16.13 8.07
N PHE A 243 9.56 15.35 7.31
CA PHE A 243 8.11 15.35 7.45
C PHE A 243 7.65 14.74 8.77
N GLU A 244 8.28 13.67 9.23
CA GLU A 244 7.99 13.08 10.53
C GLU A 244 8.30 14.06 11.67
N ASN A 245 9.43 14.78 11.58
CA ASN A 245 9.80 15.81 12.55
C ASN A 245 8.80 16.98 12.56
N GLU A 246 8.31 17.39 11.40
CA GLU A 246 7.25 18.39 11.29
C GLU A 246 5.97 17.92 12.01
N LEU A 247 5.52 16.69 11.76
CA LEU A 247 4.32 16.13 12.40
C LEU A 247 4.49 16.05 13.93
N LYS A 248 5.66 15.64 14.42
CA LYS A 248 5.97 15.60 15.85
C LYS A 248 5.92 16.99 16.47
N LYS A 249 6.44 18.01 15.77
CA LYS A 249 6.35 19.40 16.21
C LYS A 249 4.91 19.90 16.25
N MET A 250 4.07 19.55 15.27
CA MET A 250 2.64 19.87 15.28
C MET A 250 1.92 19.26 16.49
N ALA A 251 2.34 18.08 16.94
CA ALA A 251 1.75 17.32 18.03
C ALA A 251 2.31 17.67 19.41
N GLU A 252 3.40 18.44 19.51
CA GLU A 252 4.24 18.62 20.73
C GLU A 252 3.47 19.04 21.98
N ASN A 253 2.39 19.81 21.84
CA ASN A 253 1.60 20.31 22.95
C ASN A 253 0.33 19.49 23.27
N ASP A 254 0.18 18.31 22.68
CA ASP A 254 -0.96 17.43 22.96
C ASP A 254 -0.49 16.01 23.31
N GLN A 255 -0.47 15.71 24.60
CA GLN A 255 -0.02 14.41 25.11
C GLN A 255 -0.91 13.23 24.71
N ARG A 256 -2.09 13.50 24.12
CA ARG A 256 -2.96 12.45 23.60
C ARG A 256 -2.46 11.90 22.26
N ILE A 257 -1.46 12.53 21.61
CA ILE A 257 -0.95 12.12 20.30
C ILE A 257 0.32 11.27 20.47
N ILE A 258 0.28 10.03 20.01
CA ILE A 258 1.36 9.05 20.15
C ILE A 258 1.88 8.64 18.77
N PHE A 259 3.19 8.72 18.57
CA PHE A 259 3.88 8.16 17.41
C PHE A 259 4.52 6.83 17.80
N THR A 260 4.12 5.74 17.16
CA THR A 260 4.66 4.41 17.46
C THR A 260 5.93 4.09 16.67
N GLY A 261 6.24 4.85 15.61
CA GLY A 261 7.19 4.46 14.59
C GLY A 261 6.65 3.33 13.74
N PHE A 262 7.54 2.69 12.96
CA PHE A 262 7.17 1.53 12.15
C PHE A 262 6.77 0.34 13.03
N VAL A 263 5.68 -0.32 12.67
CA VAL A 263 5.14 -1.48 13.40
C VAL A 263 4.82 -2.64 12.45
N GLN A 264 5.00 -3.86 12.93
CA GLN A 264 4.62 -5.09 12.22
C GLN A 264 4.32 -6.23 13.19
N GLY A 265 3.84 -7.38 12.66
CA GLY A 265 3.53 -8.56 13.46
C GLY A 265 2.46 -8.29 14.51
N GLN A 266 2.64 -8.84 15.71
CA GLN A 266 1.64 -8.78 16.78
C GLN A 266 1.23 -7.34 17.16
N ILE A 267 2.17 -6.39 17.21
CA ILE A 267 1.85 -4.99 17.53
C ILE A 267 0.89 -4.40 16.48
N LEU A 268 1.12 -4.68 15.20
CA LEU A 268 0.24 -4.27 14.11
C LEU A 268 -1.15 -4.88 14.25
N ASP A 269 -1.22 -6.19 14.52
CA ASP A 269 -2.47 -6.91 14.72
C ASP A 269 -3.26 -6.37 15.92
N GLU A 270 -2.56 -6.09 17.04
CA GLU A 270 -3.18 -5.49 18.23
C GLU A 270 -3.71 -4.09 17.96
N LEU A 271 -2.96 -3.24 17.20
CA LEU A 271 -3.40 -1.89 16.84
C LEU A 271 -4.67 -1.91 15.97
N TYR A 272 -4.75 -2.77 14.98
CA TYR A 272 -5.98 -2.89 14.20
C TYR A 272 -7.14 -3.50 15.00
N SER A 273 -6.86 -4.52 15.83
CA SER A 273 -7.91 -5.25 16.55
C SER A 273 -8.64 -4.41 17.61
N ASN A 274 -7.99 -3.38 18.14
CA ASN A 274 -8.46 -2.69 19.34
C ASN A 274 -8.71 -1.18 19.15
N ALA A 275 -8.60 -0.66 17.93
CA ALA A 275 -8.87 0.74 17.67
C ALA A 275 -10.37 1.07 17.81
N TYR A 276 -10.67 2.26 18.32
CA TYR A 276 -12.01 2.80 18.35
C TYR A 276 -12.48 3.14 16.93
N ILE A 277 -11.67 3.89 16.20
CA ILE A 277 -11.85 4.29 14.80
C ILE A 277 -10.50 4.20 14.09
N TYR A 278 -10.51 3.82 12.82
CA TYR A 278 -9.38 3.97 11.90
C TYR A 278 -9.61 5.18 10.99
N VAL A 279 -8.60 6.03 10.83
CA VAL A 279 -8.70 7.25 10.01
C VAL A 279 -7.67 7.23 8.89
N LEU A 280 -8.13 7.43 7.64
CA LEU A 280 -7.27 7.57 6.46
C LEU A 280 -7.57 8.90 5.73
N PRO A 281 -6.89 10.01 6.10
CA PRO A 281 -7.19 11.34 5.59
C PRO A 281 -6.44 11.66 4.28
N SER A 282 -6.19 10.66 3.45
CA SER A 282 -5.31 10.76 2.29
C SER A 282 -5.85 11.67 1.20
N ASP A 283 -4.95 12.42 0.57
CA ASP A 283 -5.21 13.23 -0.63
C ASP A 283 -5.06 12.41 -1.91
N LEU A 284 -4.28 11.33 -1.85
CA LEU A 284 -3.97 10.47 -2.99
C LEU A 284 -3.70 9.04 -2.54
N GLU A 285 -4.36 8.09 -3.19
CA GLU A 285 -4.13 6.65 -3.04
C GLU A 285 -4.13 5.96 -4.40
N GLY A 286 -3.57 4.74 -4.45
CA GLY A 286 -3.82 3.85 -5.57
C GLY A 286 -4.98 2.91 -5.25
N MET A 287 -4.78 2.09 -4.23
CA MET A 287 -5.78 1.30 -3.51
C MET A 287 -5.21 1.01 -2.11
N PRO A 288 -5.74 1.64 -1.06
CA PRO A 288 -5.10 1.63 0.25
C PRO A 288 -5.27 0.30 0.99
N LEU A 289 -4.22 -0.53 1.01
CA LEU A 289 -4.21 -1.81 1.74
C LEU A 289 -4.49 -1.63 3.22
N SER A 290 -3.98 -0.56 3.84
CA SER A 290 -4.23 -0.28 5.26
C SER A 290 -5.71 -0.05 5.58
N LEU A 291 -6.49 0.48 4.63
CA LEU A 291 -7.95 0.60 4.76
C LEU A 291 -8.63 -0.76 4.64
N LEU A 292 -8.23 -1.58 3.67
CA LEU A 292 -8.74 -2.95 3.53
C LEU A 292 -8.46 -3.76 4.80
N GLU A 293 -7.24 -3.67 5.31
CA GLU A 293 -6.83 -4.32 6.57
C GLU A 293 -7.66 -3.80 7.74
N ALA A 294 -7.76 -2.48 7.94
CA ALA A 294 -8.56 -1.89 9.02
C ALA A 294 -10.01 -2.38 9.01
N MET A 295 -10.65 -2.38 7.85
CA MET A 295 -12.02 -2.89 7.71
C MET A 295 -12.11 -4.39 7.99
N SER A 296 -11.11 -5.19 7.59
CA SER A 296 -11.10 -6.63 7.85
C SER A 296 -11.04 -6.98 9.34
N TYR A 297 -10.37 -6.14 10.14
CA TYR A 297 -10.37 -6.25 11.60
C TYR A 297 -11.67 -5.74 12.26
N GLY A 298 -12.63 -5.27 11.47
CA GLY A 298 -13.90 -4.77 11.97
C GLY A 298 -13.84 -3.34 12.51
N ASN A 299 -12.91 -2.52 12.02
CA ASN A 299 -12.86 -1.11 12.40
C ASN A 299 -13.96 -0.29 11.71
N CYS A 300 -14.57 0.63 12.44
CA CYS A 300 -15.18 1.80 11.83
C CYS A 300 -14.08 2.64 11.19
N CYS A 301 -14.23 2.98 9.92
CA CYS A 301 -13.26 3.80 9.21
C CYS A 301 -13.83 5.20 8.94
N LEU A 302 -12.95 6.21 9.01
CA LEU A 302 -13.22 7.58 8.55
C LEU A 302 -12.20 7.91 7.48
N VAL A 303 -12.66 8.17 6.25
CA VAL A 303 -11.79 8.33 5.08
C VAL A 303 -12.11 9.61 4.32
N SER A 304 -11.14 10.13 3.56
CA SER A 304 -11.40 11.21 2.62
C SER A 304 -12.26 10.74 1.44
N ASP A 305 -12.99 11.65 0.81
CA ASP A 305 -13.90 11.40 -0.32
C ASP A 305 -13.17 11.18 -1.66
N ILE A 306 -11.87 10.88 -1.65
CA ILE A 306 -11.17 10.51 -2.88
C ILE A 306 -11.75 9.20 -3.45
N PRO A 307 -11.88 9.08 -4.78
CA PRO A 307 -12.48 7.90 -5.40
C PRO A 307 -11.90 6.58 -4.92
N GLU A 308 -10.58 6.51 -4.75
CA GLU A 308 -9.86 5.30 -4.33
C GLU A 308 -10.21 4.84 -2.89
N CYS A 309 -10.69 5.75 -2.04
CA CYS A 309 -11.21 5.41 -0.71
C CYS A 309 -12.73 5.19 -0.76
N ALA A 310 -13.48 6.08 -1.41
CA ALA A 310 -14.93 6.02 -1.46
C ALA A 310 -15.44 4.73 -2.16
N GLU A 311 -14.81 4.31 -3.26
CA GLU A 311 -15.13 3.06 -3.97
C GLU A 311 -14.88 1.81 -3.11
N VAL A 312 -13.88 1.86 -2.22
CA VAL A 312 -13.58 0.77 -1.29
C VAL A 312 -14.65 0.63 -0.23
N VAL A 313 -15.01 1.73 0.40
CA VAL A 313 -15.86 1.70 1.61
C VAL A 313 -17.35 1.75 1.32
N GLU A 314 -17.76 2.30 0.18
CA GLU A 314 -19.16 2.55 -0.19
C GLU A 314 -19.91 3.29 0.97
N ASP A 315 -21.00 2.69 1.49
CA ASP A 315 -21.77 3.18 2.63
C ASP A 315 -21.33 2.59 3.99
N LYS A 316 -20.20 1.85 4.04
CA LYS A 316 -19.74 1.12 5.23
C LYS A 316 -18.67 1.86 6.04
N ALA A 317 -18.47 3.15 5.80
CA ALA A 317 -17.55 3.99 6.54
C ALA A 317 -18.07 5.43 6.65
N LEU A 318 -17.42 6.23 7.47
CA LEU A 318 -17.61 7.67 7.51
C LEU A 318 -16.74 8.32 6.44
N ILE A 319 -17.26 9.31 5.74
CA ILE A 319 -16.55 10.03 4.68
C ILE A 319 -16.51 11.51 5.03
N PHE A 320 -15.35 12.12 4.84
CA PHE A 320 -15.16 13.56 4.96
C PHE A 320 -14.56 14.13 3.67
N LYS A 321 -14.75 15.42 3.43
CA LYS A 321 -14.27 16.11 2.24
C LYS A 321 -12.75 16.25 2.27
N LYS A 322 -12.10 15.78 1.21
CA LYS A 322 -10.65 15.81 1.03
C LYS A 322 -10.05 17.17 1.40
N SER A 323 -8.94 17.15 2.15
CA SER A 323 -8.18 18.32 2.59
C SER A 323 -8.98 19.34 3.43
N ASP A 324 -10.19 19.00 3.89
CA ASP A 324 -11.05 19.84 4.69
C ASP A 324 -10.92 19.48 6.18
N VAL A 325 -10.12 20.26 6.91
CA VAL A 325 -9.88 20.07 8.35
C VAL A 325 -11.15 20.26 9.16
N GLN A 326 -12.03 21.17 8.73
CA GLN A 326 -13.27 21.46 9.46
C GLN A 326 -14.24 20.28 9.37
N ASP A 327 -14.46 19.74 8.17
CA ASP A 327 -15.33 18.57 7.98
C ASP A 327 -14.74 17.33 8.68
N LEU A 328 -13.41 17.13 8.61
CA LEU A 328 -12.74 16.05 9.34
C LEU A 328 -12.94 16.18 10.86
N PHE A 329 -12.81 17.39 11.41
CA PHE A 329 -13.08 17.67 12.82
C PHE A 329 -14.52 17.32 13.19
N GLU A 330 -15.50 17.79 12.41
CA GLU A 330 -16.92 17.54 12.68
C GLU A 330 -17.27 16.03 12.65
N LYS A 331 -16.70 15.30 11.69
CA LYS A 331 -16.87 13.82 11.62
C LYS A 331 -16.20 13.10 12.78
N LEU A 332 -15.02 13.54 13.21
CA LEU A 332 -14.33 12.97 14.39
C LEU A 332 -15.11 13.24 15.67
N GLN A 333 -15.61 14.47 15.84
CA GLN A 333 -16.41 14.84 17.01
C GLN A 333 -17.70 14.02 17.07
N ASP A 334 -18.48 13.97 15.97
CA ASP A 334 -19.69 13.14 15.87
C ASP A 334 -19.40 11.67 16.20
N ALA A 335 -18.32 11.12 15.67
CA ALA A 335 -17.96 9.73 15.95
C ALA A 335 -17.56 9.49 17.42
N CYS A 336 -16.92 10.45 18.08
CA CYS A 336 -16.60 10.35 19.51
C CYS A 336 -17.84 10.47 20.41
N GLU A 337 -18.85 11.25 20.00
CA GLU A 337 -20.11 11.46 20.73
C GLU A 337 -21.14 10.38 20.44
N ASN A 338 -21.11 9.77 19.25
CA ASN A 338 -22.11 8.80 18.79
C ASN A 338 -21.51 7.39 18.64
N SER A 339 -21.27 6.75 19.79
CA SER A 339 -20.67 5.40 19.85
C SER A 339 -21.53 4.33 19.18
N GLU A 340 -22.87 4.48 19.16
CA GLU A 340 -23.79 3.53 18.52
C GLU A 340 -23.55 3.48 17.00
N LYS A 341 -23.41 4.64 16.36
CA LYS A 341 -23.09 4.74 14.93
C LYS A 341 -21.76 4.06 14.59
N VAL A 342 -20.74 4.28 15.42
CA VAL A 342 -19.43 3.63 15.29
C VAL A 342 -19.55 2.11 15.41
N MET A 343 -20.26 1.60 16.40
CA MET A 343 -20.46 0.16 16.61
C MET A 343 -21.22 -0.51 15.47
N ASN A 344 -22.24 0.16 14.91
CA ASN A 344 -22.99 -0.34 13.76
C ASN A 344 -22.09 -0.51 12.52
N LEU A 345 -21.18 0.45 12.26
CA LEU A 345 -20.22 0.36 11.16
C LEU A 345 -19.17 -0.74 11.40
N LYS A 346 -18.66 -0.85 12.64
CA LYS A 346 -17.75 -1.94 13.02
C LYS A 346 -18.32 -3.32 12.72
N GLN A 347 -19.58 -3.57 13.05
CA GLN A 347 -20.24 -4.87 12.84
C GLN A 347 -20.34 -5.27 11.35
N GLN A 348 -20.43 -4.30 10.45
CA GLN A 348 -20.60 -4.54 9.02
C GLN A 348 -19.29 -4.63 8.26
N ALA A 349 -18.24 -3.92 8.72
CA ALA A 349 -17.00 -3.70 7.99
C ALA A 349 -16.30 -5.00 7.57
N ALA A 350 -16.04 -5.91 8.51
CA ALA A 350 -15.27 -7.13 8.26
C ALA A 350 -15.94 -8.06 7.24
N LYS A 351 -17.25 -8.26 7.36
CA LYS A 351 -18.00 -9.09 6.43
C LYS A 351 -18.01 -8.48 5.02
N PHE A 352 -18.32 -7.18 4.93
CA PHE A 352 -18.38 -6.47 3.68
C PHE A 352 -17.05 -6.54 2.92
N ILE A 353 -15.93 -6.17 3.57
CA ILE A 353 -14.65 -6.06 2.89
C ILE A 353 -14.09 -7.42 2.46
N SER A 354 -14.24 -8.46 3.29
CA SER A 354 -13.74 -9.81 2.99
C SER A 354 -14.51 -10.50 1.86
N GLN A 355 -15.77 -10.14 1.65
CA GLN A 355 -16.57 -10.64 0.52
C GLN A 355 -16.21 -9.94 -0.79
N LYS A 356 -15.88 -8.65 -0.72
CA LYS A 356 -15.60 -7.82 -1.91
C LYS A 356 -14.15 -7.96 -2.39
N TYR A 357 -13.19 -8.11 -1.47
CA TYR A 357 -11.75 -8.08 -1.77
C TYR A 357 -11.04 -9.31 -1.22
N ASN A 358 -10.84 -10.29 -2.06
CA ASN A 358 -10.24 -11.57 -1.71
C ASN A 358 -8.98 -11.83 -2.52
N TRP A 359 -7.86 -12.16 -1.88
CA TRP A 359 -6.60 -12.44 -2.55
C TRP A 359 -6.67 -13.64 -3.51
N ASP A 360 -7.48 -14.64 -3.21
CA ASP A 360 -7.57 -15.83 -4.07
C ASP A 360 -8.26 -15.48 -5.40
N ASP A 361 -9.25 -14.59 -5.39
CA ASP A 361 -9.88 -14.05 -6.60
C ASP A 361 -8.92 -13.16 -7.40
N VAL A 362 -8.12 -12.34 -6.71
CA VAL A 362 -7.08 -11.50 -7.33
C VAL A 362 -6.06 -12.37 -8.06
N VAL A 363 -5.56 -13.40 -7.39
CA VAL A 363 -4.59 -14.36 -7.98
C VAL A 363 -5.20 -15.10 -9.14
N LYS A 364 -6.44 -15.61 -9.01
CA LYS A 364 -7.16 -16.30 -10.09
C LYS A 364 -7.26 -15.43 -11.35
N LYS A 365 -7.78 -14.19 -11.21
CA LYS A 365 -7.90 -13.24 -12.33
C LYS A 365 -6.54 -12.91 -12.95
N THR A 366 -5.50 -12.74 -12.13
CA THR A 366 -4.15 -12.45 -12.61
C THR A 366 -3.55 -13.64 -13.39
N VAL A 367 -3.72 -14.86 -12.89
CA VAL A 367 -3.25 -16.08 -13.57
C VAL A 367 -4.03 -16.34 -14.85
N GLU A 368 -5.33 -16.08 -14.88
CA GLU A 368 -6.14 -16.14 -16.11
C GLU A 368 -5.60 -15.18 -17.18
N LEU A 369 -5.19 -13.97 -16.77
CA LEU A 369 -4.58 -12.99 -17.65
C LEU A 369 -3.24 -13.49 -18.22
N TYR A 370 -2.42 -14.17 -17.41
CA TYR A 370 -1.15 -14.75 -17.87
C TYR A 370 -1.34 -15.83 -18.94
N ARG A 371 -2.50 -16.50 -18.97
CA ARG A 371 -2.83 -17.56 -19.91
C ARG A 371 -3.45 -17.05 -21.20
N LYS A 372 -3.90 -15.79 -21.23
CA LYS A 372 -4.42 -15.16 -22.46
C LYS A 372 -3.28 -14.84 -23.40
N GLY A 373 -3.34 -15.27 -24.63
CA GLY A 373 -2.39 -14.94 -25.71
C GLY A 373 -1.63 -16.10 -26.19
#